data_4eb01896e17fbcd6de9987080babb241
#
_entry.id   4eb01896e17fbcd6de9987080babb241
#
_cell.length_a   1.000
_cell.length_b   1.000
_cell.length_c   1.000
_cell.angle_alpha   90.00
_cell.angle_beta   90.00
_cell.angle_gamma   90.00
#
_symmetry.space_group_name_H-M   'P 1'
#
loop_
_entity.id
_entity.type
_entity.pdbx_description
1 polymer ?
#
loop_
_entity_poly.entity_id
_entity_poly.type
_entity_poly.pdbx_seq_one_letter_code
_entity_poly.pdbx_strand_id
1 'polypeptide(L)'
;MFVREGGAEDTPQRTLKEQNVFAVLHQLGFSGNLYAMQSEMWFYSNTMANNIAYREQIGAEPRNRGKSVDDMLLVDEMKRGMAQGNASGKHLIILHTKGSHFNYTQRYPRSFAQWKPECVGVDNKCSKAELINSYDNSVTYVDHFIVSVLDQLRDKKAIVFYAADHGESINEREHLHGTPRKMAPPEQFRVPM
;
A
#
# COMPACT_ATOMS: atom_id res chain seq x y z
N MET A 1 1.86 -9.51 -7.22
CA MET A 1 2.15 -8.63 -8.36
C MET A 1 2.26 -9.51 -9.59
N PHE A 2 1.41 -9.31 -10.57
CA PHE A 2 1.39 -10.10 -11.79
C PHE A 2 2.11 -9.34 -12.90
N VAL A 3 2.95 -10.02 -13.64
CA VAL A 3 3.61 -9.43 -14.82
C VAL A 3 2.65 -9.55 -16.00
N ARG A 4 2.34 -8.43 -16.63
CA ARG A 4 1.54 -8.40 -17.86
C ARG A 4 2.45 -8.16 -19.06
N GLU A 5 2.32 -8.96 -20.08
CA GLU A 5 2.86 -8.58 -21.40
C GLU A 5 2.12 -7.35 -21.92
N GLY A 6 2.90 -6.34 -22.30
CA GLY A 6 2.35 -5.08 -22.75
C GLY A 6 1.54 -5.19 -24.05
N GLY A 7 0.43 -4.48 -24.11
CA GLY A 7 -0.12 -3.99 -25.39
C GLY A 7 -1.41 -4.62 -25.90
N ALA A 8 -2.23 -5.30 -25.12
CA ALA A 8 -3.55 -5.67 -25.59
C ALA A 8 -4.65 -5.22 -24.62
N GLU A 9 -5.81 -4.98 -25.18
CA GLU A 9 -6.99 -4.51 -24.46
C GLU A 9 -7.25 -5.30 -23.18
N ASP A 10 -7.51 -4.57 -22.09
CA ASP A 10 -7.89 -5.13 -20.79
C ASP A 10 -9.22 -5.86 -20.90
N THR A 11 -9.17 -7.15 -21.19
CA THR A 11 -10.34 -8.00 -21.08
C THR A 11 -10.33 -8.70 -19.71
N PRO A 12 -11.47 -8.74 -19.00
CA PRO A 12 -11.58 -9.41 -17.69
C PRO A 12 -11.21 -10.90 -17.69
N GLN A 13 -11.13 -11.50 -18.87
CA GLN A 13 -10.88 -12.93 -19.07
C GLN A 13 -9.44 -13.30 -19.38
N ARG A 14 -8.51 -12.34 -19.36
CA ARG A 14 -7.12 -12.63 -19.68
C ARG A 14 -6.46 -13.43 -18.55
N THR A 15 -6.23 -14.69 -18.80
CA THR A 15 -5.44 -15.56 -17.92
C THR A 15 -3.99 -15.08 -17.92
N LEU A 16 -3.48 -14.72 -16.76
CA LEU A 16 -2.08 -14.37 -16.58
C LEU A 16 -1.27 -15.66 -16.69
N LYS A 17 -0.37 -15.74 -17.67
CA LYS A 17 0.45 -16.92 -17.94
C LYS A 17 1.76 -16.92 -17.16
N GLU A 18 2.22 -15.74 -16.77
CA GLU A 18 3.49 -15.54 -16.08
C GLU A 18 3.34 -15.86 -14.59
N GLN A 19 4.41 -16.39 -14.03
CA GLN A 19 4.47 -16.62 -12.59
C GLN A 19 4.49 -15.29 -11.84
N ASN A 20 3.77 -15.23 -10.74
CA ASN A 20 3.83 -14.07 -9.85
C ASN A 20 5.11 -14.11 -8.99
N VAL A 21 5.42 -13.00 -8.35
CA VAL A 21 6.64 -12.86 -7.54
C VAL A 21 6.71 -13.89 -6.40
N PHE A 22 5.58 -14.28 -5.80
CA PHE A 22 5.56 -15.30 -4.75
C PHE A 22 5.99 -16.67 -5.31
N ALA A 23 5.47 -17.06 -6.48
CA ALA A 23 5.82 -18.34 -7.12
C ALA A 23 7.30 -18.40 -7.47
N VAL A 24 7.85 -17.31 -8.04
CA VAL A 24 9.28 -17.24 -8.40
C VAL A 24 10.16 -17.32 -7.16
N LEU A 25 9.89 -16.52 -6.13
CA LEU A 25 10.73 -16.51 -4.93
C LEU A 25 10.55 -17.76 -4.05
N HIS A 26 9.37 -18.38 -4.08
CA HIS A 26 9.16 -19.67 -3.41
C HIS A 26 10.11 -20.76 -3.95
N GLN A 27 10.31 -20.81 -5.28
CA GLN A 27 11.28 -21.74 -5.90
C GLN A 27 12.73 -21.48 -5.45
N LEU A 28 13.04 -20.27 -4.98
CA LEU A 28 14.33 -19.89 -4.41
C LEU A 28 14.40 -20.07 -2.89
N GLY A 29 13.38 -20.70 -2.29
CA GLY A 29 13.29 -21.01 -0.87
C GLY A 29 12.84 -19.88 0.03
N PHE A 30 12.22 -18.83 -0.52
CA PHE A 30 11.62 -17.78 0.28
C PHE A 30 10.24 -18.20 0.81
N SER A 31 9.93 -17.85 2.07
CA SER A 31 8.56 -17.82 2.54
C SER A 31 7.92 -16.48 2.18
N GLY A 32 6.72 -16.52 1.61
CA GLY A 32 5.99 -15.35 1.18
C GLY A 32 4.95 -14.92 2.21
N ASN A 33 4.93 -13.65 2.57
CA ASN A 33 3.91 -13.06 3.42
C ASN A 33 3.33 -11.81 2.74
N LEU A 34 2.01 -11.69 2.75
CA LEU A 34 1.28 -10.53 2.23
C LEU A 34 0.39 -9.96 3.34
N TYR A 35 0.64 -8.74 3.72
CA TYR A 35 -0.16 -7.99 4.68
C TYR A 35 -0.70 -6.73 4.02
N ALA A 36 -2.01 -6.53 4.03
CA ALA A 36 -2.67 -5.44 3.31
C ALA A 36 -3.58 -4.61 4.22
N MET A 37 -3.45 -3.28 4.16
CA MET A 37 -4.42 -2.33 4.70
C MET A 37 -5.57 -2.05 3.70
N GLN A 38 -5.65 -2.84 2.66
CA GLN A 38 -6.78 -2.91 1.74
C GLN A 38 -7.72 -4.04 2.16
N SER A 39 -8.98 -3.94 1.76
CA SER A 39 -9.91 -5.05 1.87
C SER A 39 -9.49 -6.20 0.95
N GLU A 40 -9.99 -7.41 1.24
CA GLU A 40 -9.69 -8.57 0.42
C GLU A 40 -10.02 -8.32 -1.06
N MET A 41 -9.04 -8.65 -1.91
CA MET A 41 -9.16 -8.50 -3.35
C MET A 41 -9.00 -9.87 -4.02
N TRP A 42 -9.93 -10.20 -4.91
CA TRP A 42 -9.94 -11.49 -5.61
C TRP A 42 -8.62 -11.86 -6.30
N PHE A 43 -7.85 -10.88 -6.77
CA PHE A 43 -6.58 -11.15 -7.44
C PHE A 43 -5.47 -11.61 -6.47
N TYR A 44 -5.63 -11.41 -5.16
CA TYR A 44 -4.69 -11.96 -4.18
C TYR A 44 -4.92 -13.44 -3.92
N SER A 45 -6.10 -13.98 -4.20
CA SER A 45 -6.45 -15.39 -3.96
C SER A 45 -5.55 -16.38 -4.73
N ASN A 46 -4.91 -15.93 -5.80
CA ASN A 46 -4.01 -16.73 -6.64
C ASN A 46 -2.53 -16.58 -6.24
N THR A 47 -2.22 -15.97 -5.11
CA THR A 47 -0.83 -15.87 -4.64
C THR A 47 -0.41 -17.19 -3.98
N MET A 48 0.88 -17.49 -4.06
CA MET A 48 1.51 -18.58 -3.31
C MET A 48 2.13 -18.07 -2.00
N ALA A 49 1.52 -17.05 -1.39
CA ALA A 49 1.97 -16.56 -0.09
C ALA A 49 1.63 -17.59 1.01
N ASN A 50 2.56 -17.79 1.93
CA ASN A 50 2.37 -18.67 3.08
C ASN A 50 1.38 -18.08 4.09
N ASN A 51 1.41 -16.76 4.25
CA ASN A 51 0.51 -16.02 5.12
C ASN A 51 -0.07 -14.82 4.36
N ILE A 52 -1.37 -14.66 4.44
CA ILE A 52 -2.09 -13.51 3.90
C ILE A 52 -3.00 -12.97 5.00
N ALA A 53 -2.94 -11.68 5.26
CA ALA A 53 -3.88 -11.01 6.15
C ALA A 53 -4.26 -9.64 5.56
N TYR A 54 -5.56 -9.36 5.59
CA TYR A 54 -6.16 -8.13 5.09
C TYR A 54 -6.58 -7.23 6.25
N ARG A 55 -6.92 -6.01 5.95
CA ARG A 55 -7.28 -4.95 6.89
C ARG A 55 -8.27 -5.41 7.98
N GLU A 56 -9.33 -6.10 7.58
CA GLU A 56 -10.38 -6.56 8.49
C GLU A 56 -9.83 -7.59 9.49
N GLN A 57 -9.05 -8.53 9.01
CA GLN A 57 -8.43 -9.57 9.84
C GLN A 57 -7.38 -8.96 10.78
N ILE A 58 -6.52 -8.07 10.25
CA ILE A 58 -5.49 -7.38 11.05
C ILE A 58 -6.15 -6.53 12.14
N GLY A 59 -7.19 -5.75 11.78
CA GLY A 59 -7.91 -4.91 12.72
C GLY A 59 -8.69 -5.68 13.80
N ALA A 60 -9.20 -6.87 13.47
CA ALA A 60 -9.94 -7.72 14.40
C ALA A 60 -9.07 -8.45 15.42
N GLU A 61 -7.76 -8.49 15.22
CA GLU A 61 -6.85 -9.18 16.15
C GLU A 61 -6.91 -8.57 17.56
N PRO A 62 -6.97 -9.42 18.62
CA PRO A 62 -7.10 -8.94 20.00
C PRO A 62 -6.02 -7.92 20.42
N ARG A 63 -4.77 -8.07 19.91
CA ARG A 63 -3.64 -7.16 20.17
C ARG A 63 -3.82 -5.78 19.55
N ASN A 64 -4.71 -5.64 18.59
CA ASN A 64 -4.99 -4.39 17.90
C ASN A 64 -6.25 -3.69 18.44
N ARG A 65 -6.90 -4.28 19.44
CA ARG A 65 -8.09 -3.69 20.08
C ARG A 65 -7.78 -2.29 20.63
N GLY A 66 -8.54 -1.32 20.21
CA GLY A 66 -8.37 0.08 20.60
C GLY A 66 -7.27 0.85 19.88
N LYS A 67 -6.52 0.21 18.99
CA LYS A 67 -5.60 0.90 18.09
C LYS A 67 -6.35 1.45 16.87
N SER A 68 -5.77 2.48 16.24
CA SER A 68 -6.18 2.89 14.90
C SER A 68 -5.90 1.75 13.91
N VAL A 69 -6.86 1.51 13.00
CA VAL A 69 -6.67 0.52 11.93
C VAL A 69 -6.12 1.25 10.71
N ASP A 70 -4.82 1.49 10.73
CA ASP A 70 -4.06 2.18 9.70
C ASP A 70 -2.79 1.42 9.30
N ASP A 71 -2.01 1.98 8.38
CA ASP A 71 -0.84 1.34 7.80
C ASP A 71 0.24 0.96 8.83
N MET A 72 0.30 1.62 9.99
CA MET A 72 1.28 1.29 11.03
C MET A 72 1.10 -0.12 11.61
N LEU A 73 -0.10 -0.70 11.53
CA LEU A 73 -0.30 -2.09 11.92
C LEU A 73 0.48 -3.08 11.03
N LEU A 74 0.80 -2.70 9.78
CA LEU A 74 1.62 -3.53 8.89
C LEU A 74 3.06 -3.69 9.38
N VAL A 75 3.58 -2.73 10.14
CA VAL A 75 4.91 -2.83 10.77
C VAL A 75 4.92 -3.97 11.80
N ASP A 76 3.87 -4.08 12.60
CA ASP A 76 3.72 -5.18 13.57
C ASP A 76 3.53 -6.54 12.87
N GLU A 77 2.78 -6.58 11.77
CA GLU A 77 2.63 -7.79 10.95
C GLU A 77 3.96 -8.22 10.33
N MET A 78 4.74 -7.28 9.80
CA MET A 78 6.08 -7.55 9.28
C MET A 78 6.99 -8.18 10.33
N LYS A 79 7.04 -7.61 11.55
CA LYS A 79 7.81 -8.18 12.66
C LYS A 79 7.44 -9.62 12.95
N ARG A 80 6.15 -9.91 12.98
CA ARG A 80 5.63 -11.25 13.22
C ARG A 80 5.99 -12.21 12.09
N GLY A 81 5.80 -11.78 10.84
CA GLY A 81 6.18 -12.57 9.68
C GLY A 81 7.67 -12.91 9.65
N MET A 82 8.53 -11.98 10.05
CA MET A 82 9.96 -12.23 10.19
C MET A 82 10.29 -13.19 11.36
N ALA A 83 9.53 -13.14 12.43
CA ALA A 83 9.72 -14.02 13.58
C ALA A 83 9.22 -15.46 13.34
N GLN A 84 8.34 -15.65 12.36
CA GLN A 84 7.95 -16.98 11.90
C GLN A 84 9.13 -17.60 11.14
N GLY A 85 9.90 -18.44 11.82
CA GLY A 85 11.05 -19.11 11.24
C GLY A 85 10.67 -19.95 10.01
N ASN A 86 11.54 -19.97 9.02
CA ASN A 86 11.53 -20.96 7.95
C ASN A 86 12.91 -21.61 7.83
N ALA A 87 12.97 -22.77 7.21
CA ALA A 87 14.20 -23.56 7.12
C ALA A 87 15.35 -22.82 6.37
N SER A 88 15.03 -21.92 5.48
CA SER A 88 16.02 -21.14 4.69
C SER A 88 16.40 -19.79 5.30
N GLY A 89 15.61 -19.28 6.24
CA GLY A 89 15.76 -17.94 6.79
C GLY A 89 15.45 -16.80 5.78
N LYS A 90 14.89 -17.13 4.60
CA LYS A 90 14.61 -16.17 3.54
C LYS A 90 13.13 -15.78 3.56
N HIS A 91 12.84 -14.48 3.64
CA HIS A 91 11.47 -13.96 3.66
C HIS A 91 11.23 -13.00 2.50
N LEU A 92 10.12 -13.18 1.79
CA LEU A 92 9.48 -12.16 0.99
C LEU A 92 8.32 -11.60 1.82
N ILE A 93 8.32 -10.31 2.11
CA ILE A 93 7.23 -9.65 2.81
C ILE A 93 6.72 -8.51 1.95
N ILE A 94 5.45 -8.56 1.61
CA ILE A 94 4.77 -7.50 0.88
C ILE A 94 3.83 -6.80 1.85
N LEU A 95 4.02 -5.49 2.00
CA LEU A 95 3.18 -4.60 2.79
C LEU A 95 2.39 -3.72 1.82
N HIS A 96 1.11 -4.02 1.66
CA HIS A 96 0.23 -3.26 0.79
C HIS A 96 -0.52 -2.21 1.62
N THR A 97 -0.02 -1.00 1.60
CA THR A 97 -0.55 0.13 2.36
C THR A 97 -1.87 0.66 1.78
N LYS A 98 -2.62 1.41 2.55
CA LYS A 98 -3.65 2.32 2.07
C LYS A 98 -3.02 3.62 1.56
N GLY A 99 -1.92 4.02 2.17
CA GLY A 99 -1.14 5.17 1.76
C GLY A 99 -1.94 6.47 1.74
N SER A 100 -1.57 7.36 0.83
CA SER A 100 -2.24 8.66 0.61
C SER A 100 -3.48 8.53 -0.28
N HIS A 101 -4.23 7.45 -0.15
CA HIS A 101 -5.48 7.28 -0.88
C HIS A 101 -6.52 8.30 -0.42
N PHE A 102 -7.31 8.76 -1.37
CA PHE A 102 -8.37 9.74 -1.18
C PHE A 102 -9.23 9.54 0.08
N ASN A 103 -9.81 10.67 0.57
CA ASN A 103 -10.11 11.05 1.93
C ASN A 103 -8.84 11.11 2.79
N TYR A 104 -7.91 11.96 2.35
CA TYR A 104 -6.57 12.08 2.91
C TYR A 104 -6.54 12.25 4.43
N THR A 105 -7.47 13.06 5.00
CA THR A 105 -7.57 13.29 6.45
C THR A 105 -7.91 12.04 7.27
N GLN A 106 -8.33 10.96 6.61
CA GLN A 106 -8.54 9.65 7.24
C GLN A 106 -7.29 8.75 7.20
N ARG A 107 -6.18 9.22 6.61
CA ARG A 107 -4.97 8.42 6.40
C ARG A 107 -3.91 8.64 7.45
N TYR A 108 -4.05 9.65 8.29
CA TYR A 108 -3.07 10.00 9.32
C TYR A 108 -3.77 10.40 10.62
N PRO A 109 -3.11 10.20 11.78
CA PRO A 109 -3.61 10.70 13.05
C PRO A 109 -3.40 12.22 13.14
N ARG A 110 -4.20 12.90 13.99
CA ARG A 110 -4.16 14.36 14.14
C ARG A 110 -2.78 14.93 14.47
N SER A 111 -1.90 14.16 15.08
CA SER A 111 -0.51 14.55 15.36
C SER A 111 0.32 14.80 14.09
N PHE A 112 -0.11 14.28 12.94
CA PHE A 112 0.51 14.49 11.64
C PHE A 112 -0.13 15.62 10.83
N ALA A 113 -1.15 16.27 11.33
CA ALA A 113 -1.81 17.42 10.69
C ALA A 113 -0.97 18.70 10.82
N GLN A 114 0.13 18.79 10.07
CA GLN A 114 1.07 19.92 10.08
C GLN A 114 0.57 21.07 9.20
N TRP A 115 0.10 20.78 8.01
CA TRP A 115 -0.41 21.76 7.05
C TRP A 115 -1.91 21.97 7.25
N LYS A 116 -2.31 23.25 7.32
CA LYS A 116 -3.69 23.68 7.60
C LYS A 116 -4.06 24.88 6.74
N PRO A 117 -5.35 25.11 6.46
CA PRO A 117 -6.49 24.27 6.83
C PRO A 117 -6.51 22.94 6.09
N GLU A 118 -7.18 21.92 6.67
CA GLU A 118 -7.34 20.59 6.08
C GLU A 118 -8.72 20.47 5.42
N CYS A 119 -8.80 19.64 4.38
CA CYS A 119 -10.08 19.23 3.79
C CYS A 119 -10.75 18.18 4.68
N VAL A 120 -11.63 18.62 5.57
CA VAL A 120 -12.39 17.75 6.47
C VAL A 120 -13.80 17.58 5.94
N GLY A 121 -14.17 16.37 5.55
CA GLY A 121 -15.53 16.05 5.07
C GLY A 121 -15.58 15.70 3.59
N VAL A 122 -16.61 16.21 2.91
CA VAL A 122 -16.85 15.89 1.49
C VAL A 122 -16.11 16.89 0.60
N ASP A 123 -15.25 16.39 -0.24
CA ASP A 123 -14.20 17.09 -1.00
C ASP A 123 -14.68 18.10 -2.01
N ASN A 124 -15.88 17.96 -2.54
CA ASN A 124 -16.42 18.92 -3.51
C ASN A 124 -16.67 20.32 -2.91
N LYS A 125 -16.47 20.48 -1.60
CA LYS A 125 -16.57 21.75 -0.89
C LYS A 125 -15.23 22.29 -0.40
N CYS A 126 -14.16 21.54 -0.57
CA CYS A 126 -12.83 21.97 -0.16
C CYS A 126 -12.15 22.79 -1.26
N SER A 127 -11.39 23.78 -0.84
CA SER A 127 -10.48 24.48 -1.73
C SER A 127 -9.31 23.59 -2.14
N LYS A 128 -8.64 23.92 -3.23
CA LYS A 128 -7.43 23.23 -3.66
C LYS A 128 -6.33 23.24 -2.60
N ALA A 129 -6.20 24.36 -1.86
CA ALA A 129 -5.22 24.48 -0.80
C ALA A 129 -5.49 23.50 0.36
N GLU A 130 -6.75 23.35 0.77
CA GLU A 130 -7.15 22.38 1.81
C GLU A 130 -6.88 20.94 1.36
N LEU A 131 -7.16 20.63 0.10
CA LEU A 131 -6.87 19.30 -0.46
C LEU A 131 -5.37 19.01 -0.47
N ILE A 132 -4.54 19.96 -0.95
CA ILE A 132 -3.07 19.83 -0.96
C ILE A 132 -2.54 19.66 0.46
N ASN A 133 -2.96 20.49 1.42
CA ASN A 133 -2.54 20.38 2.82
C ASN A 133 -2.84 18.99 3.40
N SER A 134 -4.05 18.49 3.13
CA SER A 134 -4.45 17.15 3.61
C SER A 134 -3.66 16.03 2.94
N TYR A 135 -3.37 16.16 1.64
CA TYR A 135 -2.51 15.23 0.91
C TYR A 135 -1.09 15.23 1.47
N ASP A 136 -0.47 16.40 1.63
CA ASP A 136 0.89 16.53 2.17
C ASP A 136 1.01 15.94 3.59
N ASN A 137 0.01 16.15 4.44
CA ASN A 137 -0.07 15.49 5.74
C ASN A 137 -0.09 13.97 5.61
N SER A 138 -0.85 13.43 4.64
CA SER A 138 -0.92 11.98 4.42
C SER A 138 0.40 11.43 3.89
N VAL A 139 1.09 12.14 3.00
CA VAL A 139 2.43 11.78 2.51
C VAL A 139 3.45 11.74 3.64
N THR A 140 3.40 12.72 4.55
CA THR A 140 4.27 12.72 5.75
C THR A 140 4.04 11.48 6.62
N TYR A 141 2.81 11.00 6.71
CA TYR A 141 2.52 9.77 7.46
C TYR A 141 3.01 8.51 6.74
N VAL A 142 2.96 8.48 5.40
CA VAL A 142 3.57 7.41 4.58
C VAL A 142 5.09 7.40 4.78
N ASP A 143 5.74 8.56 4.80
CA ASP A 143 7.17 8.65 5.10
C ASP A 143 7.50 8.08 6.49
N HIS A 144 6.72 8.43 7.50
CA HIS A 144 6.85 7.86 8.85
C HIS A 144 6.70 6.33 8.85
N PHE A 145 5.76 5.79 8.07
CA PHE A 145 5.60 4.35 7.90
C PHE A 145 6.85 3.71 7.28
N ILE A 146 7.38 4.29 6.20
CA ILE A 146 8.58 3.79 5.51
C ILE A 146 9.77 3.78 6.48
N VAL A 147 10.00 4.88 7.20
CA VAL A 147 11.06 4.97 8.22
C VAL A 147 10.88 3.90 9.29
N SER A 148 9.65 3.68 9.75
CA SER A 148 9.34 2.65 10.75
C SER A 148 9.66 1.23 10.26
N VAL A 149 9.41 0.94 8.97
CA VAL A 149 9.81 -0.32 8.33
C VAL A 149 11.32 -0.45 8.28
N LEU A 150 12.03 0.58 7.83
CA LEU A 150 13.49 0.59 7.71
C LEU A 150 14.16 0.40 9.06
N ASP A 151 13.63 1.01 10.12
CA ASP A 151 14.15 0.87 11.48
C ASP A 151 14.11 -0.58 11.99
N GLN A 152 13.12 -1.37 11.58
CA GLN A 152 13.04 -2.80 11.91
C GLN A 152 14.07 -3.66 11.16
N LEU A 153 14.68 -3.12 10.12
CA LEU A 153 15.58 -3.82 9.23
C LEU A 153 17.05 -3.41 9.37
N ARG A 154 17.38 -2.45 10.25
CA ARG A 154 18.74 -1.88 10.41
C ARG A 154 19.83 -2.93 10.54
N ASP A 155 19.58 -3.99 11.33
CA ASP A 155 20.56 -5.05 11.61
C ASP A 155 20.28 -6.32 10.79
N LYS A 156 19.56 -6.21 9.70
CA LYS A 156 19.18 -7.36 8.87
C LYS A 156 19.72 -7.24 7.45
N LYS A 157 20.05 -8.38 6.86
CA LYS A 157 20.35 -8.45 5.43
C LYS A 157 19.05 -8.36 4.65
N ALA A 158 18.59 -7.17 4.34
CA ALA A 158 17.32 -6.91 3.68
C ALA A 158 17.49 -5.97 2.49
N ILE A 159 16.62 -6.13 1.51
CA ILE A 159 16.41 -5.18 0.41
C ILE A 159 14.97 -4.71 0.54
N VAL A 160 14.76 -3.40 0.49
CA VAL A 160 13.43 -2.79 0.51
C VAL A 160 13.17 -2.15 -0.84
N PHE A 161 12.03 -2.48 -1.44
CA PHE A 161 11.50 -1.80 -2.61
C PHE A 161 10.21 -1.09 -2.20
N TYR A 162 10.13 0.19 -2.48
CA TYR A 162 8.91 0.96 -2.36
C TYR A 162 8.47 1.43 -3.74
N ALA A 163 7.18 1.33 -4.02
CA ALA A 163 6.58 1.95 -5.19
C ALA A 163 5.11 2.27 -4.89
N ALA A 164 4.65 3.43 -5.32
CA ALA A 164 3.22 3.68 -5.40
C ALA A 164 2.65 2.93 -6.63
N ASP A 165 1.42 2.48 -6.55
CA ASP A 165 0.72 1.79 -7.64
C ASP A 165 0.23 2.76 -8.71
N HIS A 166 -0.07 3.99 -8.34
CA HIS A 166 -0.41 5.11 -9.24
C HIS A 166 -0.07 6.44 -8.58
N GLY A 167 -0.05 7.48 -9.39
CA GLY A 167 -0.03 8.86 -8.92
C GLY A 167 -1.45 9.39 -8.67
N GLU A 168 -1.53 10.65 -8.21
CA GLU A 168 -2.78 11.30 -7.86
C GLU A 168 -2.84 12.70 -8.51
N SER A 169 -4.01 13.07 -9.02
CA SER A 169 -4.28 14.42 -9.52
C SER A 169 -5.04 15.21 -8.48
N ILE A 170 -4.43 16.26 -7.96
CA ILE A 170 -5.08 17.18 -7.03
C ILE A 170 -5.32 18.52 -7.76
N ASN A 171 -6.46 18.63 -8.40
CA ASN A 171 -6.89 19.87 -9.03
C ASN A 171 -8.37 20.14 -8.74
N GLU A 172 -8.85 21.34 -9.10
CA GLU A 172 -10.22 21.80 -8.80
C GLU A 172 -11.32 20.99 -9.48
N ARG A 173 -10.98 20.19 -10.49
CA ARG A 173 -11.94 19.44 -11.32
C ARG A 173 -11.75 17.94 -11.23
N GLU A 174 -10.51 17.51 -11.02
CA GLU A 174 -10.12 16.11 -11.10
C GLU A 174 -9.07 15.80 -10.02
N HIS A 175 -9.50 15.48 -8.83
CA HIS A 175 -8.66 15.08 -7.70
C HIS A 175 -8.74 13.58 -7.46
N LEU A 176 -8.70 12.79 -8.53
CA LEU A 176 -8.85 11.35 -8.44
C LEU A 176 -7.81 10.65 -9.32
N HIS A 177 -7.69 9.40 -9.11
CA HIS A 177 -6.99 8.45 -9.96
C HIS A 177 -8.02 7.59 -10.74
N GLY A 178 -7.53 6.75 -11.66
CA GLY A 178 -8.39 5.83 -12.42
C GLY A 178 -9.06 6.48 -13.65
N THR A 179 -8.63 7.66 -14.03
CA THR A 179 -9.04 8.26 -15.32
C THR A 179 -8.62 7.35 -16.47
N PRO A 180 -9.48 7.13 -17.50
CA PRO A 180 -9.12 6.33 -18.65
C PRO A 180 -7.78 6.79 -19.26
N ARG A 181 -6.88 5.86 -19.57
CA ARG A 181 -5.49 6.11 -19.96
C ARG A 181 -5.31 7.21 -21.01
N LYS A 182 -6.22 7.32 -21.98
CA LYS A 182 -6.15 8.35 -23.03
C LYS A 182 -6.47 9.77 -22.55
N MET A 183 -7.09 9.90 -21.39
CA MET A 183 -7.55 11.16 -20.80
C MET A 183 -6.83 11.48 -19.49
N ALA A 184 -6.13 10.52 -18.91
CA ALA A 184 -5.51 10.67 -17.61
C ALA A 184 -4.33 11.65 -17.67
N PRO A 185 -4.27 12.60 -16.73
CA PRO A 185 -3.19 13.55 -16.66
C PRO A 185 -1.87 12.87 -16.25
N PRO A 186 -0.71 13.45 -16.63
CA PRO A 186 0.60 12.85 -16.35
C PRO A 186 0.88 12.55 -14.89
N GLU A 187 0.27 13.29 -13.97
CA GLU A 187 0.41 13.13 -12.52
C GLU A 187 -0.04 11.75 -12.05
N GLN A 188 -1.04 11.15 -12.71
CA GLN A 188 -1.54 9.81 -12.37
C GLN A 188 -0.57 8.67 -12.75
N PHE A 189 0.45 8.97 -13.58
CA PHE A 189 1.47 8.00 -14.01
C PHE A 189 2.85 8.22 -13.38
N ARG A 190 3.06 9.35 -12.72
CA ARG A 190 4.32 9.67 -12.05
C ARG A 190 4.26 9.14 -10.63
N VAL A 191 5.02 8.11 -10.36
CA VAL A 191 5.07 7.46 -9.05
C VAL A 191 6.49 7.48 -8.49
N PRO A 192 6.65 7.69 -7.18
CA PRO A 192 7.93 7.47 -6.51
C PRO A 192 8.24 5.98 -6.44
N MET A 193 9.51 5.65 -6.62
CA MET A 193 10.06 4.31 -6.43
C MET A 193 11.34 4.37 -5.60
#